data_fb2b144640027f39c56e5758c8e72981
#
_entry.id   fb2b144640027f39c56e5758c8e72981
#
_cell.length_a   1.000
_cell.length_b   1.000
_cell.length_c   1.000
_cell.angle_alpha   90.00
_cell.angle_beta   90.00
_cell.angle_gamma   90.00
#
_symmetry.space_group_name_H-M   'P 1'
#
loop_
_entity.id
_entity.type
_entity.pdbx_description
1 polymer ?
#
loop_
_entity_poly.entity_id
_entity_poly.type
_entity_poly.pdbx_seq_one_letter_code
_entity_poly.pdbx_strand_id
1 'polypeptide(L)'
;MKRKVITILSILCIAALCIGTAIAISASHKIKLNPDYVVGNTAGNLYNGGTFCEDDEYVYFSNAYDNGALYRMRPDESDMKKLVSTQVSSINSGGDYLYYYQQSIGSGEGFGYMFNATGIYRVSKKNPAKNTCLDKIYGSNVVLSGNSLYYNVSAENGTFLMAKSTDGKSSQTILTNPILPACVDNNTLYYQNTKTDLHLMAVNTLTNQVFQVSSEDIYMPIVEGSTLYGIDIHNNYALIRMDLTTGEKTTLDDTRTDMLNVSPQYIYYQTSGDTPQFKRISKDGSYMEVIADGAYNTIQTTSKYVYFLKFGSSVPVYRIPLDGPIDISTFDAALQAAAQQSK
;
A
#
# COMPACT_ATOMS: atom_id res chain seq x y z
N MET A 1 0.85 -59.34 33.48
CA MET A 1 -0.17 -58.78 32.60
C MET A 1 -0.52 -57.31 32.95
N LYS A 2 -0.95 -57.00 34.15
CA LYS A 2 -1.38 -55.58 34.54
C LYS A 2 -0.31 -54.51 34.28
N ARG A 3 0.98 -54.70 34.57
CA ARG A 3 2.04 -53.72 34.31
C ARG A 3 2.23 -53.40 32.82
N LYS A 4 2.18 -54.39 31.93
CA LYS A 4 2.29 -54.18 30.47
C LYS A 4 1.12 -53.38 29.91
N VAL A 5 -0.11 -53.63 30.43
CA VAL A 5 -1.30 -52.88 30.04
C VAL A 5 -1.21 -51.42 30.48
N ILE A 6 -0.73 -51.15 31.69
CA ILE A 6 -0.54 -49.78 32.20
C ILE A 6 0.50 -49.04 31.37
N THR A 7 1.62 -49.70 31.02
CA THR A 7 2.65 -49.07 30.16
C THR A 7 2.12 -48.74 28.76
N ILE A 8 1.34 -49.65 28.15
CA ILE A 8 0.74 -49.40 26.84
C ILE A 8 -0.26 -48.22 26.89
N LEU A 9 -1.11 -48.20 27.93
CA LEU A 9 -2.05 -47.08 28.15
C LEU A 9 -1.33 -45.74 28.35
N SER A 10 -0.24 -45.72 29.11
CA SER A 10 0.57 -44.52 29.32
C SER A 10 1.21 -44.01 28.02
N ILE A 11 1.74 -44.91 27.18
CA ILE A 11 2.31 -44.55 25.87
C ILE A 11 1.23 -43.98 24.94
N LEU A 12 0.03 -44.59 24.92
CA LEU A 12 -1.09 -44.09 24.13
C LEU A 12 -1.57 -42.69 24.58
N CYS A 13 -1.63 -42.45 25.89
CA CYS A 13 -1.97 -41.15 26.46
C CYS A 13 -0.94 -40.06 26.08
N ILE A 14 0.37 -40.40 26.19
CA ILE A 14 1.44 -39.47 25.78
C ILE A 14 1.38 -39.17 24.28
N ALA A 15 1.17 -40.19 23.45
CA ALA A 15 1.03 -40.02 22.01
C ALA A 15 -0.19 -39.15 21.66
N ALA A 16 -1.34 -39.38 22.29
CA ALA A 16 -2.53 -38.54 22.12
C ALA A 16 -2.31 -37.08 22.55
N LEU A 17 -1.59 -36.88 23.67
CA LEU A 17 -1.22 -35.53 24.14
C LEU A 17 -0.28 -34.83 23.15
N CYS A 18 0.74 -35.54 22.64
CA CYS A 18 1.65 -35.00 21.62
C CYS A 18 0.93 -34.63 20.31
N ILE A 19 0.01 -35.50 19.86
CA ILE A 19 -0.81 -35.24 18.67
C ILE A 19 -1.74 -34.04 18.92
N GLY A 20 -2.40 -34.00 20.07
CA GLY A 20 -3.27 -32.87 20.46
C GLY A 20 -2.53 -31.55 20.53
N THR A 21 -1.33 -31.54 21.13
CA THR A 21 -0.47 -30.34 21.17
C THR A 21 0.03 -29.93 19.77
N ALA A 22 0.42 -30.88 18.92
CA ALA A 22 0.83 -30.61 17.54
C ALA A 22 -0.31 -30.03 16.71
N ILE A 23 -1.54 -30.57 16.87
CA ILE A 23 -2.73 -30.00 16.19
C ILE A 23 -3.04 -28.60 16.72
N ALA A 24 -3.00 -28.37 18.04
CA ALA A 24 -3.23 -27.06 18.64
C ALA A 24 -2.19 -26.03 18.19
N ILE A 25 -0.91 -26.40 18.13
CA ILE A 25 0.18 -25.56 17.60
C ILE A 25 -0.06 -25.26 16.12
N SER A 26 -0.39 -26.27 15.30
CA SER A 26 -0.69 -26.10 13.88
C SER A 26 -1.90 -25.17 13.66
N ALA A 27 -2.96 -25.33 14.48
CA ALA A 27 -4.13 -24.48 14.41
C ALA A 27 -3.82 -23.02 14.83
N SER A 28 -2.96 -22.81 15.83
CA SER A 28 -2.54 -21.48 16.30
C SER A 28 -1.66 -20.73 15.29
N HIS A 29 -1.07 -21.46 14.33
CA HIS A 29 -0.28 -20.88 13.23
C HIS A 29 -1.10 -20.63 11.96
N LYS A 30 -2.37 -21.03 11.92
CA LYS A 30 -3.24 -20.71 10.78
C LYS A 30 -3.57 -19.23 10.77
N ILE A 31 -3.25 -18.58 9.65
CA ILE A 31 -3.62 -17.19 9.41
C ILE A 31 -5.12 -17.15 9.14
N LYS A 32 -5.82 -16.26 9.84
CA LYS A 32 -7.22 -15.97 9.53
C LYS A 32 -7.27 -15.26 8.18
N LEU A 33 -8.01 -15.83 7.24
CA LEU A 33 -8.21 -15.23 5.92
C LEU A 33 -9.10 -13.99 6.02
N ASN A 34 -8.83 -13.03 5.15
CA ASN A 34 -9.66 -11.84 4.97
C ASN A 34 -10.91 -12.21 4.17
N PRO A 35 -12.02 -11.46 4.30
CA PRO A 35 -13.06 -11.42 3.28
C PRO A 35 -12.49 -11.00 1.92
N ASP A 36 -13.04 -11.54 0.82
CA ASP A 36 -12.50 -11.30 -0.53
C ASP A 36 -12.57 -9.83 -0.97
N TYR A 37 -13.50 -9.05 -0.39
CA TYR A 37 -13.67 -7.62 -0.69
C TYR A 37 -12.67 -6.70 0.02
N VAL A 38 -11.77 -7.23 0.85
CA VAL A 38 -10.79 -6.40 1.58
C VAL A 38 -9.78 -5.81 0.61
N VAL A 39 -9.64 -4.49 0.65
CA VAL A 39 -8.60 -3.72 -0.02
C VAL A 39 -7.67 -3.16 1.05
N GLY A 40 -6.37 -3.37 0.88
CA GLY A 40 -5.40 -3.11 1.96
C GLY A 40 -5.06 -1.65 2.19
N ASN A 41 -5.18 -0.81 1.17
CA ASN A 41 -4.94 0.64 1.23
C ASN A 41 -5.62 1.32 0.03
N THR A 42 -5.79 2.63 0.10
CA THR A 42 -6.34 3.39 -1.02
C THR A 42 -5.37 3.42 -2.20
N ALA A 43 -5.91 3.43 -3.42
CA ALA A 43 -5.12 3.51 -4.64
C ALA A 43 -4.22 4.76 -4.66
N GLY A 44 -4.76 5.90 -4.26
CA GLY A 44 -4.02 7.16 -4.21
C GLY A 44 -2.82 7.11 -3.27
N ASN A 45 -2.96 6.53 -2.07
CA ASN A 45 -1.85 6.33 -1.17
C ASN A 45 -0.78 5.41 -1.78
N LEU A 46 -1.18 4.28 -2.38
CA LEU A 46 -0.25 3.33 -2.98
C LEU A 46 0.49 3.92 -4.19
N TYR A 47 -0.17 4.68 -5.06
CA TYR A 47 0.48 5.41 -6.15
C TYR A 47 1.51 6.43 -5.65
N ASN A 48 1.28 7.00 -4.47
CA ASN A 48 2.17 7.92 -3.79
C ASN A 48 3.15 7.24 -2.83
N GLY A 49 3.48 5.96 -3.03
CA GLY A 49 4.46 5.18 -2.28
C GLY A 49 3.89 4.40 -1.10
N GLY A 50 2.60 4.57 -0.75
CA GLY A 50 1.93 3.83 0.31
C GLY A 50 2.61 3.99 1.66
N THR A 51 3.07 5.20 1.99
CA THR A 51 3.74 5.50 3.26
C THR A 51 2.75 5.68 4.41
N PHE A 52 1.46 5.82 4.11
CA PHE A 52 0.35 5.82 5.07
C PHE A 52 -0.70 4.79 4.65
N CYS A 53 -1.32 4.18 5.65
CA CYS A 53 -2.44 3.25 5.50
C CYS A 53 -3.31 3.36 6.75
N GLU A 54 -4.62 3.41 6.60
CA GLU A 54 -5.56 3.50 7.70
C GLU A 54 -6.52 2.31 7.71
N ASP A 55 -6.85 1.82 8.89
CA ASP A 55 -7.97 0.91 9.12
C ASP A 55 -8.99 1.54 10.10
N ASP A 56 -9.95 0.77 10.55
CA ASP A 56 -11.02 1.26 11.43
C ASP A 56 -10.50 1.85 12.76
N GLU A 57 -9.29 1.53 13.17
CA GLU A 57 -8.77 1.87 14.50
C GLU A 57 -7.52 2.74 14.46
N TYR A 58 -6.60 2.49 13.52
CA TYR A 58 -5.28 3.10 13.48
C TYR A 58 -4.88 3.55 12.09
N VAL A 59 -4.03 4.58 12.07
CA VAL A 59 -3.20 4.95 10.93
C VAL A 59 -1.83 4.31 11.13
N TYR A 60 -1.36 3.57 10.14
CA TYR A 60 -0.03 2.98 10.05
C TYR A 60 0.79 3.79 9.06
N PHE A 61 2.02 4.13 9.42
CA PHE A 61 2.82 4.99 8.55
C PHE A 61 4.33 4.71 8.65
N SER A 62 5.01 5.06 7.58
CA SER A 62 6.47 5.09 7.48
C SER A 62 6.96 6.42 8.05
N ASN A 63 7.59 6.40 9.22
CA ASN A 63 8.01 7.63 9.88
C ASN A 63 9.31 8.17 9.27
N ALA A 64 9.20 9.22 8.45
CA ALA A 64 10.34 9.85 7.78
C ALA A 64 11.39 10.40 8.75
N TYR A 65 10.99 10.79 9.97
CA TYR A 65 11.90 11.28 11.02
C TYR A 65 12.66 10.16 11.74
N ASP A 66 12.29 8.88 11.49
CA ASP A 66 12.97 7.69 12.05
C ASP A 66 13.33 6.72 10.92
N ASN A 67 13.99 7.23 9.86
CA ASN A 67 14.47 6.47 8.70
C ASN A 67 13.39 5.59 8.04
N GLY A 68 12.13 6.01 8.05
CA GLY A 68 11.04 5.27 7.45
C GLY A 68 10.57 4.04 8.23
N ALA A 69 10.88 3.93 9.51
CA ALA A 69 10.39 2.88 10.40
C ALA A 69 8.86 2.85 10.45
N LEU A 70 8.28 1.65 10.62
CA LEU A 70 6.84 1.49 10.69
C LEU A 70 6.29 1.88 12.07
N TYR A 71 5.37 2.81 12.06
CA TYR A 71 4.65 3.28 13.25
C TYR A 71 3.14 3.08 13.09
N ARG A 72 2.43 3.12 14.20
CA ARG A 72 0.98 3.31 14.25
C ARG A 72 0.63 4.53 15.10
N MET A 73 -0.53 5.11 14.86
CA MET A 73 -1.15 6.17 15.66
C MET A 73 -2.68 6.09 15.56
N ARG A 74 -3.40 6.81 16.42
CA ARG A 74 -4.82 7.09 16.19
C ARG A 74 -4.97 8.10 15.04
N PRO A 75 -6.15 8.20 14.39
CA PRO A 75 -6.38 9.19 13.33
C PRO A 75 -6.14 10.65 13.75
N ASP A 76 -6.25 10.96 15.05
CA ASP A 76 -5.97 12.27 15.64
C ASP A 76 -4.48 12.47 16.01
N GLU A 77 -3.59 11.60 15.54
CA GLU A 77 -2.14 11.56 15.80
C GLU A 77 -1.74 11.20 17.25
N SER A 78 -2.67 10.77 18.08
CA SER A 78 -2.40 10.26 19.42
C SER A 78 -1.98 8.77 19.43
N ASP A 79 -1.58 8.22 20.58
CA ASP A 79 -1.17 6.81 20.80
C ASP A 79 -0.11 6.31 19.78
N MET A 80 0.89 7.14 19.55
CA MET A 80 1.93 6.83 18.58
C MET A 80 2.87 5.75 19.10
N LYS A 81 3.08 4.70 18.29
CA LYS A 81 3.90 3.55 18.67
C LYS A 81 4.69 3.00 17.49
N LYS A 82 5.98 2.78 17.68
CA LYS A 82 6.85 2.08 16.74
C LYS A 82 6.52 0.60 16.72
N LEU A 83 6.36 0.03 15.53
CA LEU A 83 6.06 -1.39 15.32
C LEU A 83 7.27 -2.15 14.76
N VAL A 84 7.97 -1.57 13.77
CA VAL A 84 9.13 -2.18 13.09
C VAL A 84 10.18 -1.10 12.88
N SER A 85 11.45 -1.44 13.04
CA SER A 85 12.57 -0.46 12.98
C SER A 85 13.19 -0.32 11.59
N THR A 86 12.72 -1.07 10.59
CA THR A 86 13.23 -0.99 9.21
C THR A 86 12.38 -0.06 8.37
N GLN A 87 12.97 0.49 7.31
CA GLN A 87 12.26 1.32 6.35
C GLN A 87 11.18 0.51 5.62
N VAL A 88 9.96 1.06 5.56
CA VAL A 88 8.82 0.43 4.92
C VAL A 88 8.14 1.35 3.91
N SER A 89 7.49 0.74 2.91
CA SER A 89 6.63 1.40 1.93
C SER A 89 5.51 0.47 1.49
N SER A 90 4.58 0.96 0.68
CA SER A 90 3.43 0.18 0.20
C SER A 90 2.71 -0.55 1.34
N ILE A 91 2.41 0.18 2.42
CA ILE A 91 1.75 -0.38 3.61
C ILE A 91 0.31 -0.72 3.26
N ASN A 92 -0.12 -1.93 3.62
CA ASN A 92 -1.48 -2.42 3.48
C ASN A 92 -1.96 -3.03 4.80
N SER A 93 -3.21 -2.79 5.15
CA SER A 93 -3.87 -3.34 6.33
C SER A 93 -4.89 -4.41 5.92
N GLY A 94 -4.83 -5.60 6.51
CA GLY A 94 -5.80 -6.66 6.27
C GLY A 94 -5.94 -7.59 7.47
N GLY A 95 -7.14 -7.66 8.04
CA GLY A 95 -7.43 -8.44 9.24
C GLY A 95 -6.49 -8.11 10.40
N ASP A 96 -5.85 -9.15 10.96
CA ASP A 96 -4.92 -9.01 12.09
C ASP A 96 -3.49 -8.60 11.68
N TYR A 97 -3.25 -8.28 10.39
CA TYR A 97 -1.90 -8.10 9.84
C TYR A 97 -1.77 -6.82 9.03
N LEU A 98 -0.51 -6.32 8.99
CA LEU A 98 -0.03 -5.37 7.99
C LEU A 98 0.87 -6.11 7.00
N TYR A 99 0.79 -5.71 5.73
CA TYR A 99 1.62 -6.19 4.63
C TYR A 99 2.33 -4.99 4.02
N TYR A 100 3.61 -5.10 3.74
CA TYR A 100 4.40 -3.97 3.25
C TYR A 100 5.66 -4.43 2.53
N TYR A 101 6.24 -3.54 1.76
CA TYR A 101 7.58 -3.71 1.24
C TYR A 101 8.58 -3.14 2.25
N GLN A 102 9.59 -3.94 2.60
CA GLN A 102 10.67 -3.55 3.47
C GLN A 102 11.94 -3.33 2.65
N GLN A 103 12.60 -2.18 2.84
CA GLN A 103 13.95 -1.95 2.34
C GLN A 103 14.96 -2.17 3.45
N SER A 104 16.00 -2.92 3.14
CA SER A 104 17.17 -3.01 4.02
C SER A 104 18.08 -1.82 3.74
N ILE A 105 18.31 -0.97 4.72
CA ILE A 105 19.38 0.02 4.70
C ILE A 105 20.65 -0.73 5.11
N GLY A 106 21.16 -1.62 4.25
CA GLY A 106 22.46 -2.24 4.43
C GLY A 106 23.52 -1.30 3.85
N SER A 107 24.47 -0.84 4.65
CA SER A 107 25.73 -0.35 4.12
C SER A 107 26.34 -1.47 3.27
N GLY A 108 26.60 -1.22 1.98
CA GLY A 108 27.07 -2.23 1.01
C GLY A 108 28.50 -2.74 1.27
N GLU A 109 29.02 -2.64 2.50
CA GLU A 109 30.36 -3.09 2.91
C GLU A 109 30.24 -4.27 3.87
N GLY A 110 30.99 -5.33 3.59
CA GLY A 110 31.16 -6.49 4.45
C GLY A 110 29.96 -7.46 4.50
N PHE A 111 29.74 -8.08 5.65
CA PHE A 111 28.67 -9.09 5.87
C PHE A 111 27.25 -8.52 5.76
N GLY A 112 27.06 -7.20 5.68
CA GLY A 112 25.74 -6.56 5.53
C GLY A 112 24.98 -7.03 4.29
N TYR A 113 25.68 -7.39 3.20
CA TYR A 113 25.08 -7.95 2.00
C TYR A 113 24.39 -9.30 2.25
N MET A 114 24.93 -10.13 3.14
CA MET A 114 24.35 -11.45 3.49
C MET A 114 23.07 -11.32 4.34
N PHE A 115 22.88 -10.20 5.02
CA PHE A 115 21.71 -9.91 5.87
C PHE A 115 20.70 -8.99 5.20
N ASN A 116 20.73 -8.90 3.85
CA ASN A 116 19.75 -8.11 3.12
C ASN A 116 18.32 -8.62 3.42
N ALA A 117 17.56 -7.80 4.15
CA ALA A 117 16.19 -8.09 4.57
C ALA A 117 15.15 -7.40 3.65
N THR A 118 15.54 -7.08 2.41
CA THR A 118 14.63 -6.48 1.42
C THR A 118 13.61 -7.51 0.94
N GLY A 119 12.34 -7.12 0.88
CA GLY A 119 11.27 -8.02 0.42
C GLY A 119 9.88 -7.62 0.88
N ILE A 120 8.94 -8.53 0.67
CA ILE A 120 7.56 -8.40 1.13
C ILE A 120 7.44 -9.04 2.51
N TYR A 121 6.89 -8.27 3.44
CA TYR A 121 6.74 -8.69 4.82
C TYR A 121 5.29 -8.62 5.30
N ARG A 122 5.01 -9.42 6.32
CA ARG A 122 3.77 -9.40 7.08
C ARG A 122 4.11 -9.27 8.56
N VAL A 123 3.49 -8.32 9.25
CA VAL A 123 3.61 -8.15 10.71
C VAL A 123 2.24 -8.20 11.38
N SER A 124 2.17 -8.83 12.54
CA SER A 124 0.95 -8.84 13.34
C SER A 124 0.72 -7.48 14.00
N LYS A 125 -0.47 -6.90 13.85
CA LYS A 125 -0.89 -5.64 14.48
C LYS A 125 -0.84 -5.72 16.01
N LYS A 126 -1.18 -6.90 16.58
CA LYS A 126 -1.22 -7.14 18.03
C LYS A 126 0.15 -7.51 18.61
N ASN A 127 1.00 -8.18 17.83
CA ASN A 127 2.33 -8.62 18.27
C ASN A 127 3.38 -8.33 17.19
N PRO A 128 3.95 -7.12 17.16
CA PRO A 128 4.92 -6.72 16.14
C PRO A 128 6.21 -7.56 16.10
N ALA A 129 6.53 -8.31 17.18
CA ALA A 129 7.64 -9.25 17.17
C ALA A 129 7.42 -10.42 16.18
N LYS A 130 6.15 -10.69 15.79
CA LYS A 130 5.80 -11.66 14.75
C LYS A 130 5.85 -10.99 13.36
N ASN A 131 7.07 -10.63 12.94
CA ASN A 131 7.37 -10.13 11.61
C ASN A 131 7.90 -11.27 10.73
N THR A 132 7.27 -11.51 9.59
CA THR A 132 7.55 -12.65 8.71
C THR A 132 7.82 -12.17 7.30
N CYS A 133 8.97 -12.54 6.73
CA CYS A 133 9.25 -12.37 5.32
C CYS A 133 8.38 -13.36 4.51
N LEU A 134 7.54 -12.84 3.64
CA LEU A 134 6.71 -13.64 2.72
C LEU A 134 7.44 -13.92 1.42
N ASP A 135 8.22 -12.93 0.94
CA ASP A 135 9.00 -13.05 -0.27
C ASP A 135 10.26 -12.19 -0.20
N LYS A 136 11.42 -12.81 -0.39
CA LYS A 136 12.72 -12.11 -0.38
C LYS A 136 13.08 -11.72 -1.81
N ILE A 137 12.70 -10.52 -2.20
CA ILE A 137 12.80 -10.03 -3.57
C ILE A 137 13.22 -8.58 -3.64
N TYR A 138 13.77 -8.19 -4.78
CA TYR A 138 13.80 -6.79 -5.21
C TYR A 138 12.52 -6.50 -5.97
N GLY A 139 11.64 -5.69 -5.40
CA GLY A 139 10.34 -5.42 -5.96
C GLY A 139 9.79 -4.07 -5.50
N SER A 140 8.55 -3.80 -5.86
CA SER A 140 7.85 -2.57 -5.48
C SER A 140 6.34 -2.72 -5.57
N ASN A 141 5.64 -1.72 -5.04
CA ASN A 141 4.21 -1.51 -5.24
C ASN A 141 3.37 -2.72 -4.82
N VAL A 142 3.40 -3.02 -3.53
CA VAL A 142 2.55 -4.06 -2.95
C VAL A 142 1.13 -3.55 -2.80
N VAL A 143 0.16 -4.30 -3.32
CA VAL A 143 -1.27 -4.05 -3.10
C VAL A 143 -1.96 -5.32 -2.60
N LEU A 144 -2.76 -5.20 -1.55
CA LEU A 144 -3.57 -6.28 -1.00
C LEU A 144 -4.99 -6.24 -1.58
N SER A 145 -5.43 -7.36 -2.14
CA SER A 145 -6.83 -7.63 -2.49
C SER A 145 -7.26 -8.97 -1.90
N GLY A 146 -8.23 -8.96 -1.00
CA GLY A 146 -8.68 -10.15 -0.28
C GLY A 146 -7.53 -10.88 0.42
N ASN A 147 -7.17 -12.03 -0.11
CA ASN A 147 -6.11 -12.88 0.42
C ASN A 147 -4.88 -12.98 -0.48
N SER A 148 -4.75 -12.08 -1.45
CA SER A 148 -3.65 -12.02 -2.40
C SER A 148 -2.92 -10.68 -2.33
N LEU A 149 -1.60 -10.74 -2.37
CA LEU A 149 -0.69 -9.60 -2.52
C LEU A 149 -0.22 -9.56 -3.97
N TYR A 150 -0.46 -8.44 -4.65
CA TYR A 150 0.03 -8.17 -6.00
C TYR A 150 1.20 -7.21 -5.91
N TYR A 151 2.31 -7.52 -6.60
CA TYR A 151 3.52 -6.71 -6.57
C TYR A 151 4.42 -7.01 -7.77
N ASN A 152 5.27 -6.05 -8.12
CA ASN A 152 6.28 -6.25 -9.15
C ASN A 152 7.52 -6.93 -8.58
N VAL A 153 8.09 -7.84 -9.36
CA VAL A 153 9.40 -8.45 -9.12
C VAL A 153 10.31 -8.14 -10.29
N SER A 154 11.48 -7.59 -9.99
CA SER A 154 12.55 -7.42 -10.98
C SER A 154 13.48 -8.63 -10.93
N ALA A 155 13.67 -9.30 -12.06
CA ALA A 155 14.57 -10.43 -12.26
C ALA A 155 15.44 -10.19 -13.51
N GLU A 156 16.46 -11.02 -13.72
CA GLU A 156 17.40 -10.89 -14.86
C GLU A 156 16.68 -10.89 -16.23
N ASN A 157 15.58 -11.62 -16.35
CA ASN A 157 14.80 -11.78 -17.60
C ASN A 157 13.61 -10.82 -17.70
N GLY A 158 13.48 -9.82 -16.82
CA GLY A 158 12.43 -8.80 -16.88
C GLY A 158 11.76 -8.50 -15.56
N THR A 159 10.68 -7.72 -15.65
CA THR A 159 9.83 -7.38 -14.49
C THR A 159 8.47 -8.06 -14.67
N PHE A 160 7.97 -8.66 -13.61
CA PHE A 160 6.76 -9.46 -13.58
C PHE A 160 5.79 -8.94 -12.53
N LEU A 161 4.49 -8.95 -12.82
CA LEU A 161 3.45 -8.85 -11.79
C LEU A 161 3.22 -10.23 -11.18
N MET A 162 3.42 -10.34 -9.90
CA MET A 162 3.17 -11.55 -9.11
C MET A 162 1.92 -11.40 -8.26
N ALA A 163 1.20 -12.50 -8.05
CA ALA A 163 0.22 -12.67 -6.99
C ALA A 163 0.73 -13.69 -5.97
N LYS A 164 0.71 -13.33 -4.69
CA LYS A 164 1.13 -14.22 -3.58
C LYS A 164 0.07 -14.25 -2.50
N SER A 165 -0.22 -15.43 -1.98
CA SER A 165 -1.17 -15.56 -0.87
C SER A 165 -0.65 -14.87 0.41
N THR A 166 -1.55 -14.29 1.20
CA THR A 166 -1.24 -13.60 2.45
C THR A 166 -0.61 -14.52 3.50
N ASP A 167 -0.77 -15.84 3.39
CA ASP A 167 -0.10 -16.84 4.22
C ASP A 167 1.30 -17.22 3.70
N GLY A 168 1.69 -16.72 2.52
CA GLY A 168 2.99 -16.93 1.90
C GLY A 168 3.18 -18.26 1.18
N LYS A 169 2.15 -19.14 1.13
CA LYS A 169 2.30 -20.52 0.63
C LYS A 169 2.18 -20.67 -0.87
N SER A 170 1.40 -19.82 -1.53
CA SER A 170 1.20 -19.86 -2.98
C SER A 170 1.72 -18.59 -3.66
N SER A 171 2.20 -18.74 -4.88
CA SER A 171 2.69 -17.65 -5.71
C SER A 171 2.41 -17.96 -7.18
N GLN A 172 2.02 -16.94 -7.95
CA GLN A 172 1.71 -17.05 -9.38
C GLN A 172 2.18 -15.81 -10.12
N THR A 173 2.75 -15.97 -11.32
CA THR A 173 2.99 -14.86 -12.24
C THR A 173 1.70 -14.52 -12.96
N ILE A 174 1.30 -13.25 -12.92
CA ILE A 174 0.08 -12.74 -13.56
C ILE A 174 0.42 -12.11 -14.91
N LEU A 175 1.45 -11.24 -14.94
CA LEU A 175 1.89 -10.52 -16.12
C LEU A 175 3.41 -10.61 -16.25
N THR A 176 3.89 -10.55 -17.49
CA THR A 176 5.32 -10.58 -17.85
C THR A 176 5.84 -9.20 -18.25
N ASN A 177 5.16 -8.15 -17.86
CA ASN A 177 5.55 -6.76 -18.07
C ASN A 177 5.34 -5.96 -16.78
N PRO A 178 6.13 -4.90 -16.55
CA PRO A 178 5.95 -4.04 -15.39
C PRO A 178 4.63 -3.28 -15.52
N ILE A 179 3.92 -3.16 -14.40
CA ILE A 179 2.78 -2.27 -14.24
C ILE A 179 2.94 -1.52 -12.93
N LEU A 180 2.07 -0.54 -12.66
CA LEU A 180 1.98 0.11 -11.35
C LEU A 180 0.73 -0.39 -10.62
N PRO A 181 0.79 -1.51 -9.89
CA PRO A 181 -0.37 -2.06 -9.19
C PRO A 181 -0.66 -1.19 -7.95
N ALA A 182 -1.82 -0.57 -7.92
CA ALA A 182 -2.25 0.26 -6.79
C ALA A 182 -3.76 0.29 -6.62
N CYS A 183 -4.51 0.37 -7.71
CA CYS A 183 -5.95 0.56 -7.68
C CYS A 183 -6.68 -0.79 -7.68
N VAL A 184 -7.30 -1.13 -6.55
CA VAL A 184 -8.24 -2.25 -6.45
C VAL A 184 -9.60 -1.70 -6.06
N ASP A 185 -10.61 -2.01 -6.87
CA ASP A 185 -12.01 -1.78 -6.55
C ASP A 185 -12.83 -3.04 -6.91
N ASN A 186 -13.71 -3.47 -6.02
CA ASN A 186 -14.61 -4.62 -6.20
C ASN A 186 -13.94 -5.85 -6.84
N ASN A 187 -12.85 -6.35 -6.24
CA ASN A 187 -12.06 -7.48 -6.72
C ASN A 187 -11.44 -7.31 -8.12
N THR A 188 -11.22 -6.07 -8.53
CA THR A 188 -10.63 -5.72 -9.81
C THR A 188 -9.41 -4.83 -9.58
N LEU A 189 -8.22 -5.29 -10.03
CA LEU A 189 -6.98 -4.52 -10.00
C LEU A 189 -6.84 -3.80 -11.34
N TYR A 190 -7.01 -2.48 -11.34
CA TYR A 190 -6.87 -1.62 -12.51
C TYR A 190 -5.42 -1.17 -12.69
N TYR A 191 -4.99 -1.12 -13.94
CA TYR A 191 -3.64 -0.66 -14.28
C TYR A 191 -3.55 -0.17 -15.72
N GLN A 192 -2.54 0.66 -16.00
CA GLN A 192 -2.16 1.03 -17.34
C GLN A 192 -1.25 -0.05 -17.95
N ASN A 193 -1.54 -0.48 -19.18
CA ASN A 193 -0.64 -1.33 -19.93
C ASN A 193 0.66 -0.57 -20.27
N THR A 194 1.80 -1.24 -20.26
CA THR A 194 3.10 -0.60 -20.53
C THR A 194 3.83 -1.23 -21.74
N LYS A 195 3.19 -2.17 -22.43
CA LYS A 195 3.88 -3.01 -23.39
C LYS A 195 3.79 -2.49 -24.84
N THR A 196 2.61 -2.37 -25.40
CA THR A 196 2.39 -2.02 -26.82
C THR A 196 1.42 -0.86 -27.01
N ASP A 197 0.50 -0.75 -26.11
CA ASP A 197 -0.49 0.30 -25.98
C ASP A 197 -0.56 0.67 -24.51
N LEU A 198 -0.97 1.86 -24.20
CA LEU A 198 -1.07 2.35 -22.83
C LEU A 198 -2.50 2.19 -22.28
N HIS A 199 -3.31 1.34 -22.90
CA HIS A 199 -4.72 1.15 -22.58
C HIS A 199 -4.96 0.81 -21.12
N LEU A 200 -6.12 1.21 -20.61
CA LEU A 200 -6.59 0.84 -19.28
C LEU A 200 -6.97 -0.65 -19.26
N MET A 201 -6.27 -1.40 -18.46
CA MET A 201 -6.43 -2.84 -18.27
C MET A 201 -6.86 -3.18 -16.84
N ALA A 202 -7.30 -4.40 -16.64
CA ALA A 202 -7.60 -4.91 -15.30
C ALA A 202 -7.28 -6.39 -15.14
N VAL A 203 -7.08 -6.78 -13.88
CA VAL A 203 -7.01 -8.17 -13.41
C VAL A 203 -8.18 -8.41 -12.46
N ASN A 204 -8.99 -9.44 -12.71
CA ASN A 204 -9.92 -9.93 -11.71
C ASN A 204 -9.12 -10.67 -10.62
N THR A 205 -9.13 -10.17 -9.38
CA THR A 205 -8.26 -10.67 -8.30
C THR A 205 -8.72 -12.00 -7.70
N LEU A 206 -9.92 -12.48 -8.02
CA LEU A 206 -10.40 -13.81 -7.62
C LEU A 206 -9.97 -14.90 -8.60
N THR A 207 -9.92 -14.57 -9.90
CA THR A 207 -9.64 -15.55 -10.98
C THR A 207 -8.28 -15.36 -11.63
N ASN A 208 -7.61 -14.22 -11.39
CA ASN A 208 -6.39 -13.77 -12.08
C ASN A 208 -6.57 -13.58 -13.60
N GLN A 209 -7.80 -13.44 -14.08
CA GLN A 209 -8.10 -13.19 -15.48
C GLN A 209 -7.80 -11.72 -15.83
N VAL A 210 -7.06 -11.52 -16.92
CA VAL A 210 -6.70 -10.19 -17.45
C VAL A 210 -7.69 -9.79 -18.53
N PHE A 211 -8.13 -8.53 -18.54
CA PHE A 211 -9.02 -7.99 -19.57
C PHE A 211 -8.80 -6.47 -19.77
N GLN A 212 -9.17 -6.00 -20.97
CA GLN A 212 -9.16 -4.57 -21.26
C GLN A 212 -10.43 -3.91 -20.75
N VAL A 213 -10.27 -2.76 -20.08
CA VAL A 213 -11.38 -1.94 -19.57
C VAL A 213 -11.73 -0.84 -20.57
N SER A 214 -10.73 -0.16 -21.14
CA SER A 214 -10.89 0.92 -22.10
C SER A 214 -9.68 1.01 -23.02
N SER A 215 -9.85 1.62 -24.19
CA SER A 215 -8.75 2.00 -25.09
C SER A 215 -8.13 3.36 -24.73
N GLU A 216 -8.59 3.99 -23.66
CA GLU A 216 -8.03 5.25 -23.18
C GLU A 216 -6.70 5.02 -22.44
N ASP A 217 -5.76 5.92 -22.65
CA ASP A 217 -4.42 5.89 -22.07
C ASP A 217 -4.38 6.72 -20.80
N ILE A 218 -4.72 6.08 -19.69
CA ILE A 218 -4.87 6.73 -18.37
C ILE A 218 -3.74 6.31 -17.45
N TYR A 219 -2.97 7.29 -16.97
CA TYR A 219 -1.94 7.09 -15.94
C TYR A 219 -2.52 7.28 -14.54
N MET A 220 -2.07 6.48 -13.57
CA MET A 220 -2.53 6.46 -12.18
C MET A 220 -4.07 6.35 -12.05
N PRO A 221 -4.73 5.35 -12.66
CA PRO A 221 -6.18 5.22 -12.56
C PRO A 221 -6.61 4.93 -11.13
N ILE A 222 -7.50 5.77 -10.57
CA ILE A 222 -8.15 5.57 -9.28
C ILE A 222 -9.64 5.38 -9.53
N VAL A 223 -10.15 4.19 -9.25
CA VAL A 223 -11.53 3.81 -9.53
C VAL A 223 -12.34 3.76 -8.22
N GLU A 224 -13.48 4.39 -8.23
CA GLU A 224 -14.50 4.36 -7.18
C GLU A 224 -15.85 4.00 -7.82
N GLY A 225 -16.23 2.73 -7.75
CA GLY A 225 -17.43 2.20 -8.41
C GLY A 225 -17.35 2.32 -9.93
N SER A 226 -18.21 3.13 -10.56
CA SER A 226 -18.19 3.40 -12.01
C SER A 226 -17.39 4.63 -12.40
N THR A 227 -16.83 5.35 -11.45
CA THR A 227 -16.07 6.58 -11.75
C THR A 227 -14.57 6.33 -11.64
N LEU A 228 -13.83 6.74 -12.66
CA LEU A 228 -12.38 6.75 -12.68
C LEU A 228 -11.88 8.19 -12.60
N TYR A 229 -10.87 8.43 -11.76
CA TYR A 229 -10.02 9.62 -11.76
C TYR A 229 -8.63 9.21 -12.21
N GLY A 230 -7.97 10.05 -13.01
CA GLY A 230 -6.66 9.72 -13.55
C GLY A 230 -6.06 10.84 -14.36
N ILE A 231 -4.96 10.56 -15.02
CA ILE A 231 -4.20 11.49 -15.84
C ILE A 231 -4.25 11.05 -17.29
N ASP A 232 -4.81 11.89 -18.18
CA ASP A 232 -4.89 11.61 -19.61
C ASP A 232 -3.56 11.96 -20.29
N ILE A 233 -2.82 10.92 -20.68
CA ILE A 233 -1.46 11.07 -21.26
C ILE A 233 -1.49 11.85 -22.58
N HIS A 234 -2.52 11.68 -23.41
CA HIS A 234 -2.62 12.30 -24.70
C HIS A 234 -3.16 13.72 -24.68
N ASN A 235 -3.75 14.13 -23.56
CA ASN A 235 -4.24 15.49 -23.37
C ASN A 235 -3.35 16.27 -22.40
N ASN A 236 -2.07 16.47 -22.76
CA ASN A 236 -1.09 17.21 -21.94
C ASN A 236 -0.99 16.74 -20.48
N TYR A 237 -1.22 15.44 -20.21
CA TYR A 237 -1.29 14.90 -18.86
C TYR A 237 -2.33 15.61 -17.99
N ALA A 238 -3.45 16.00 -18.56
CA ALA A 238 -4.56 16.65 -17.88
C ALA A 238 -5.18 15.74 -16.80
N LEU A 239 -5.63 16.34 -15.71
CA LEU A 239 -6.42 15.63 -14.70
C LEU A 239 -7.84 15.41 -15.25
N ILE A 240 -8.31 14.16 -15.22
CA ILE A 240 -9.61 13.78 -15.78
C ILE A 240 -10.47 12.99 -14.80
N ARG A 241 -11.77 13.01 -15.07
CA ARG A 241 -12.78 12.08 -14.57
C ARG A 241 -13.39 11.34 -15.75
N MET A 242 -13.61 10.03 -15.62
CA MET A 242 -14.23 9.21 -16.66
C MET A 242 -15.30 8.31 -16.04
N ASP A 243 -16.45 8.22 -16.68
CA ASP A 243 -17.48 7.22 -16.37
C ASP A 243 -17.14 5.92 -17.12
N LEU A 244 -16.83 4.86 -16.38
CA LEU A 244 -16.47 3.55 -16.93
C LEU A 244 -17.63 2.82 -17.61
N THR A 245 -18.89 3.23 -17.33
CA THR A 245 -20.10 2.64 -17.94
C THR A 245 -20.37 3.21 -19.32
N THR A 246 -20.24 4.54 -19.44
CA THR A 246 -20.53 5.25 -20.69
C THR A 246 -19.30 5.53 -21.53
N GLY A 247 -18.12 5.54 -20.91
CA GLY A 247 -16.86 5.98 -21.51
C GLY A 247 -16.73 7.51 -21.60
N GLU A 248 -17.67 8.27 -21.04
CA GLU A 248 -17.63 9.72 -21.04
C GLU A 248 -16.47 10.24 -20.19
N LYS A 249 -15.62 11.09 -20.80
CA LYS A 249 -14.42 11.66 -20.20
C LYS A 249 -14.58 13.18 -20.05
N THR A 250 -14.31 13.71 -18.87
CA THR A 250 -14.34 15.14 -18.52
C THR A 250 -12.96 15.57 -18.05
N THR A 251 -12.37 16.59 -18.64
CA THR A 251 -11.17 17.26 -18.13
C THR A 251 -11.53 18.13 -16.93
N LEU A 252 -10.86 17.89 -15.81
CA LEU A 252 -11.05 18.64 -14.56
C LEU A 252 -10.06 19.81 -14.44
N ASP A 253 -8.80 19.61 -14.81
CA ASP A 253 -7.75 20.63 -14.94
C ASP A 253 -6.87 20.23 -16.14
N ASP A 254 -6.68 21.17 -17.09
CA ASP A 254 -5.87 20.98 -18.31
C ASP A 254 -4.36 21.22 -18.08
N THR A 255 -4.00 21.67 -16.87
CA THR A 255 -2.60 21.81 -16.46
C THR A 255 -1.97 20.43 -16.31
N ARG A 256 -0.72 20.27 -16.82
CA ARG A 256 0.02 19.04 -16.66
C ARG A 256 0.08 18.59 -15.20
N THR A 257 -0.44 17.42 -14.92
CA THR A 257 -0.50 16.79 -13.60
C THR A 257 0.53 15.67 -13.52
N ASP A 258 1.31 15.62 -12.43
CA ASP A 258 2.33 14.59 -12.20
C ASP A 258 1.85 13.47 -11.29
N MET A 259 0.98 13.78 -10.33
CA MET A 259 0.43 12.81 -9.38
C MET A 259 -0.89 13.28 -8.78
N LEU A 260 -1.67 12.32 -8.28
CA LEU A 260 -2.95 12.61 -7.62
C LEU A 260 -3.20 11.65 -6.46
N ASN A 261 -4.09 12.06 -5.57
CA ASN A 261 -4.77 11.24 -4.57
C ASN A 261 -6.22 11.69 -4.43
N VAL A 262 -7.11 10.77 -4.07
CA VAL A 262 -8.55 11.03 -4.00
C VAL A 262 -9.03 10.87 -2.57
N SER A 263 -9.80 11.84 -2.08
CA SER A 263 -10.51 11.83 -0.81
C SER A 263 -12.03 11.71 -1.04
N PRO A 264 -12.86 11.66 0.00
CA PRO A 264 -14.31 11.68 -0.17
C PRO A 264 -14.86 12.87 -0.97
N GLN A 265 -14.28 14.07 -0.83
CA GLN A 265 -14.79 15.30 -1.46
C GLN A 265 -13.89 15.83 -2.58
N TYR A 266 -12.58 15.69 -2.47
CA TYR A 266 -11.60 16.33 -3.36
C TYR A 266 -10.65 15.32 -4.02
N ILE A 267 -10.06 15.79 -5.13
CA ILE A 267 -8.86 15.22 -5.71
C ILE A 267 -7.72 16.17 -5.35
N TYR A 268 -6.70 15.66 -4.67
CA TYR A 268 -5.45 16.35 -4.37
C TYR A 268 -4.43 16.00 -5.44
N TYR A 269 -3.78 17.00 -6.05
CA TYR A 269 -2.89 16.74 -7.17
C TYR A 269 -1.76 17.76 -7.26
N GLN A 270 -0.64 17.35 -7.83
CA GLN A 270 0.51 18.19 -8.11
C GLN A 270 0.56 18.50 -9.59
N THR A 271 0.60 19.80 -9.94
CA THR A 271 0.86 20.25 -11.30
C THR A 271 2.36 20.46 -11.52
N SER A 272 2.80 20.43 -12.78
CA SER A 272 4.19 20.69 -13.18
C SER A 272 4.27 21.84 -14.20
N GLY A 273 5.48 22.19 -14.63
CA GLY A 273 5.78 23.30 -15.51
C GLY A 273 6.51 24.44 -14.80
N ASP A 274 6.41 25.66 -15.35
CA ASP A 274 7.16 26.83 -14.85
C ASP A 274 6.69 27.30 -13.47
N THR A 275 5.42 27.07 -13.17
CA THR A 275 4.78 27.44 -11.88
C THR A 275 4.07 26.23 -11.26
N PRO A 276 4.84 25.24 -10.77
CA PRO A 276 4.24 24.05 -10.20
C PRO A 276 3.43 24.40 -8.93
N GLN A 277 2.28 23.73 -8.74
CA GLN A 277 1.40 23.97 -7.60
C GLN A 277 0.83 22.66 -7.07
N PHE A 278 0.73 22.56 -5.75
CA PHE A 278 -0.08 21.56 -5.07
C PHE A 278 -1.50 22.11 -4.93
N LYS A 279 -2.46 21.41 -5.50
CA LYS A 279 -3.86 21.84 -5.61
C LYS A 279 -4.83 20.79 -5.08
N ARG A 280 -6.07 21.21 -4.83
CA ARG A 280 -7.21 20.31 -4.74
C ARG A 280 -8.36 20.83 -5.60
N ILE A 281 -9.14 19.89 -6.13
CA ILE A 281 -10.34 20.17 -6.92
C ILE A 281 -11.47 19.26 -6.45
N SER A 282 -12.71 19.79 -6.39
CA SER A 282 -13.88 18.95 -6.11
C SER A 282 -14.04 17.86 -7.17
N LYS A 283 -14.57 16.68 -6.78
CA LYS A 283 -14.73 15.54 -7.69
C LYS A 283 -15.58 15.83 -8.94
N ASP A 284 -16.45 16.82 -8.87
CA ASP A 284 -17.27 17.31 -10.00
C ASP A 284 -16.57 18.38 -10.85
N GLY A 285 -15.42 18.89 -10.42
CA GLY A 285 -14.67 19.93 -11.09
C GLY A 285 -15.17 21.37 -10.83
N SER A 286 -16.20 21.55 -10.00
CA SER A 286 -16.85 22.85 -9.81
C SER A 286 -16.07 23.85 -8.95
N TYR A 287 -15.13 23.38 -8.13
CA TYR A 287 -14.36 24.20 -7.21
C TYR A 287 -12.91 23.72 -7.12
N MET A 288 -11.95 24.64 -7.24
CA MET A 288 -10.53 24.36 -7.18
C MET A 288 -9.82 25.39 -6.30
N GLU A 289 -8.84 24.93 -5.51
CA GLU A 289 -7.98 25.76 -4.66
C GLU A 289 -6.51 25.36 -4.80
N VAL A 290 -5.64 26.37 -4.73
CA VAL A 290 -4.19 26.15 -4.56
C VAL A 290 -3.90 25.96 -3.07
N ILE A 291 -3.28 24.82 -2.72
CA ILE A 291 -2.84 24.51 -1.36
C ILE A 291 -1.48 25.17 -1.10
N ALA A 292 -0.55 25.01 -2.03
CA ALA A 292 0.79 25.58 -1.92
C ALA A 292 1.44 25.77 -3.30
N ASP A 293 2.24 26.83 -3.44
CA ASP A 293 3.11 27.02 -4.59
C ASP A 293 4.38 26.17 -4.47
N GLY A 294 4.85 25.65 -5.59
CA GLY A 294 6.05 24.81 -5.67
C GLY A 294 5.75 23.33 -5.95
N ALA A 295 6.81 22.53 -6.00
CA ALA A 295 6.71 21.11 -6.28
C ALA A 295 6.65 20.31 -4.96
N TYR A 296 5.62 19.50 -4.84
CA TYR A 296 5.39 18.57 -3.71
C TYR A 296 5.20 17.15 -4.23
N ASN A 297 5.37 16.18 -3.37
CA ASN A 297 5.17 14.77 -3.69
C ASN A 297 4.64 14.00 -2.47
N THR A 298 4.48 12.68 -2.65
CA THR A 298 4.08 11.77 -1.57
C THR A 298 2.77 12.21 -0.91
N ILE A 299 1.75 12.50 -1.73
CA ILE A 299 0.43 12.93 -1.27
C ILE A 299 -0.29 11.72 -0.65
N GLN A 300 -0.41 11.68 0.67
CA GLN A 300 -1.05 10.60 1.42
C GLN A 300 -2.31 11.11 2.12
N THR A 301 -3.40 10.38 2.02
CA THR A 301 -4.67 10.73 2.69
C THR A 301 -4.98 9.75 3.82
N THR A 302 -5.51 10.29 4.91
CA THR A 302 -6.12 9.57 6.02
C THR A 302 -7.51 10.12 6.26
N SER A 303 -8.27 9.58 7.21
CA SER A 303 -9.61 10.12 7.54
C SER A 303 -9.59 11.55 8.12
N LYS A 304 -8.42 12.06 8.55
CA LYS A 304 -8.29 13.37 9.20
C LYS A 304 -7.39 14.35 8.46
N TYR A 305 -6.36 13.86 7.79
CA TYR A 305 -5.31 14.70 7.23
C TYR A 305 -4.86 14.24 5.85
N VAL A 306 -4.35 15.20 5.07
CA VAL A 306 -3.53 14.96 3.89
C VAL A 306 -2.09 15.27 4.27
N TYR A 307 -1.19 14.28 4.15
CA TYR A 307 0.24 14.44 4.39
C TYR A 307 0.98 14.55 3.06
N PHE A 308 2.00 15.40 3.00
CA PHE A 308 2.77 15.61 1.79
C PHE A 308 4.19 16.11 2.09
N LEU A 309 5.08 15.96 1.11
CA LEU A 309 6.48 16.37 1.20
C LEU A 309 6.82 17.39 0.13
N LYS A 310 7.73 18.30 0.44
CA LYS A 310 8.36 19.11 -0.59
C LYS A 310 9.24 18.24 -1.47
N PHE A 311 9.18 18.39 -2.78
CA PHE A 311 9.96 17.59 -3.73
C PHE A 311 11.46 17.65 -3.39
N GLY A 312 12.13 16.49 -3.42
CA GLY A 312 13.54 16.37 -3.08
C GLY A 312 13.86 16.38 -1.58
N SER A 313 12.84 16.43 -0.71
CA SER A 313 13.01 16.41 0.75
C SER A 313 12.26 15.23 1.36
N SER A 314 12.83 14.61 2.40
CA SER A 314 12.16 13.59 3.20
C SER A 314 11.50 14.18 4.46
N VAL A 315 11.96 15.34 4.90
CA VAL A 315 11.43 16.09 6.06
C VAL A 315 11.54 17.59 5.80
N PRO A 316 10.68 18.44 6.39
CA PRO A 316 9.55 18.08 7.24
C PRO A 316 8.40 17.45 6.43
N VAL A 317 7.63 16.58 7.08
CA VAL A 317 6.34 16.14 6.56
C VAL A 317 5.34 17.23 6.87
N TYR A 318 4.68 17.76 5.84
CA TYR A 318 3.59 18.73 5.96
C TYR A 318 2.25 18.02 6.01
N ARG A 319 1.24 18.69 6.58
CA ARG A 319 -0.14 18.22 6.57
C ARG A 319 -1.14 19.36 6.51
N ILE A 320 -2.33 19.04 6.02
CA ILE A 320 -3.54 19.87 6.11
C ILE A 320 -4.71 19.00 6.60
N PRO A 321 -5.77 19.57 7.18
CA PRO A 321 -7.01 18.83 7.45
C PRO A 321 -7.59 18.26 6.15
N LEU A 322 -8.00 16.97 6.17
CA LEU A 322 -8.67 16.33 5.04
C LEU A 322 -10.00 17.04 4.80
N ASP A 323 -10.25 17.46 3.55
CA ASP A 323 -11.48 18.09 3.09
C ASP A 323 -11.92 19.34 3.93
N GLY A 324 -11.03 19.83 4.80
CA GLY A 324 -11.21 21.03 5.62
C GLY A 324 -10.55 22.28 5.04
N PRO A 325 -10.50 23.40 5.80
CA PRO A 325 -9.76 24.60 5.43
C PRO A 325 -8.27 24.29 5.19
N ILE A 326 -7.65 25.03 4.26
CA ILE A 326 -6.20 24.92 4.02
C ILE A 326 -5.47 25.59 5.19
N ASP A 327 -4.96 24.74 6.09
CA ASP A 327 -4.14 25.12 7.25
C ASP A 327 -2.90 24.25 7.26
N ILE A 328 -1.82 24.71 6.63
CA ILE A 328 -0.58 23.95 6.47
C ILE A 328 0.18 23.96 7.78
N SER A 329 0.43 22.79 8.33
CA SER A 329 1.25 22.56 9.51
C SER A 329 2.25 21.42 9.29
N THR A 330 3.17 21.23 10.22
CA THR A 330 4.12 20.11 10.21
C THR A 330 3.59 18.94 11.04
N PHE A 331 4.02 17.73 10.70
CA PHE A 331 3.66 16.50 11.41
C PHE A 331 4.59 16.31 12.64
N ASP A 332 4.47 17.21 13.61
CA ASP A 332 5.35 17.29 14.79
C ASP A 332 5.23 16.08 15.73
N ALA A 333 4.07 15.44 15.79
CA ALA A 333 3.85 14.24 16.59
C ALA A 333 4.80 13.10 16.18
N ALA A 334 5.02 12.92 14.87
CA ALA A 334 5.96 11.91 14.35
C ALA A 334 7.43 12.25 14.66
N LEU A 335 7.79 13.54 14.60
CA LEU A 335 9.12 14.02 15.01
C LEU A 335 9.37 13.75 16.49
N GLN A 336 8.40 14.07 17.36
CA GLN A 336 8.51 13.83 18.81
C GLN A 336 8.62 12.35 19.14
N ALA A 337 7.84 11.49 18.45
CA ALA A 337 7.90 10.04 18.64
C ALA A 337 9.25 9.46 18.20
N ALA A 338 9.82 9.94 17.12
CA ALA A 338 11.18 9.54 16.69
C ALA A 338 12.25 9.93 17.71
N ALA A 339 12.19 11.15 18.26
CA ALA A 339 13.12 11.63 19.28
C ALA A 339 13.08 10.84 20.60
N GLN A 340 11.93 10.24 20.94
CA GLN A 340 11.78 9.39 22.14
C GLN A 340 12.46 8.01 21.95
N GLN A 341 12.59 7.52 20.73
CA GLN A 341 13.24 6.24 20.43
C GLN A 341 14.78 6.33 20.38
N SER A 342 15.32 7.54 20.29
CA SER A 342 16.77 7.80 20.22
C SER A 342 17.44 7.97 21.60
N LYS A 343 16.63 7.92 22.68
CA LYS A 343 17.07 7.94 24.08
C LYS A 343 17.15 6.54 24.66
#